data_122769ef625b145e8286b3b073fc33c8
#
_entry.id   122769ef625b145e8286b3b073fc33c8
#
_cell.length_a   1.000
_cell.length_b   1.000
_cell.length_c   1.000
_cell.angle_alpha   90.00
_cell.angle_beta   90.00
_cell.angle_gamma   90.00
#
_symmetry.space_group_name_H-M   'P 1'
#
loop_
_entity.id
_entity.type
_entity.pdbx_description
1 polymer ?
#
loop_
_entity_poly.entity_id
_entity_poly.type
_entity_poly.pdbx_seq_one_letter_code
_entity_poly.pdbx_strand_id
1 'polypeptide(L)'
;MKKTLKITGIILLSILIIIVLFFAGVFINNKIQLSREEKKIASYGETVAIDGENMNFQISGTGEKTIVLLPGYMTAAPIIDFKQLISELEQNYRVIAIEPFGYGLSDDTDKERSVENITDEIHEVLVKQGIKKYTMMGHSITGVYSLEYIKKYPNEVEAFIGIDSSLPSQGGADDNIAGAIELLSKSGLYRVLSNMNTDMLKIPDVGDKLAEQYKYLSLKNIGSKATMNEGKSMLENFNKTAEIQYPKSLPVMYFLATESMDSNDNWLRIHQDMVKNSDKSAIQIIEGGHYLHHTKSKELAELTASFLE
;
A
#
# COMPACT_ATOMS: atom_id res chain seq x y z
N MET A 1 -5.27 15.52 -57.20
CA MET A 1 -4.86 14.35 -56.40
C MET A 1 -3.44 14.45 -55.85
N LYS A 2 -2.34 14.47 -56.63
CA LYS A 2 -0.97 14.42 -56.11
C LYS A 2 -0.61 15.60 -55.15
N LYS A 3 -1.10 16.84 -55.43
CA LYS A 3 -0.85 18.03 -54.61
C LYS A 3 -1.57 17.95 -53.26
N THR A 4 -2.83 17.46 -53.25
CA THR A 4 -3.64 17.23 -52.04
C THR A 4 -3.00 16.17 -51.14
N LEU A 5 -2.55 15.06 -51.73
CA LEU A 5 -1.87 13.97 -51.01
C LEU A 5 -0.57 14.46 -50.34
N LYS A 6 0.21 15.33 -51.03
CA LYS A 6 1.44 15.92 -50.45
C LYS A 6 1.14 16.85 -49.29
N ILE A 7 0.10 17.69 -49.40
CA ILE A 7 -0.33 18.58 -48.30
C ILE A 7 -0.81 17.78 -47.08
N THR A 8 -1.65 16.75 -47.28
CA THR A 8 -2.10 15.86 -46.23
C THR A 8 -0.94 15.16 -45.54
N GLY A 9 0.06 14.68 -46.31
CA GLY A 9 1.27 14.07 -45.76
C GLY A 9 2.09 15.03 -44.87
N ILE A 10 2.22 16.30 -45.28
CA ILE A 10 2.91 17.33 -44.50
C ILE A 10 2.17 17.62 -43.21
N ILE A 11 0.83 17.73 -43.26
CA ILE A 11 0.01 17.97 -42.07
C ILE A 11 0.15 16.80 -41.07
N LEU A 12 0.03 15.55 -41.52
CA LEU A 12 0.19 14.37 -40.66
C LEU A 12 1.59 14.29 -40.03
N LEU A 13 2.65 14.58 -40.83
CA LEU A 13 4.01 14.63 -40.32
C LEU A 13 4.19 15.74 -39.26
N SER A 14 3.61 16.91 -39.48
CA SER A 14 3.65 18.02 -38.51
C SER A 14 2.95 17.66 -37.22
N ILE A 15 1.78 17.02 -37.28
CA ILE A 15 1.04 16.52 -36.10
C ILE A 15 1.90 15.48 -35.37
N LEU A 16 2.49 14.54 -36.08
CA LEU A 16 3.36 13.52 -35.46
C LEU A 16 4.56 14.15 -34.73
N ILE A 17 5.21 15.13 -35.36
CA ILE A 17 6.33 15.87 -34.76
C ILE A 17 5.87 16.57 -33.46
N ILE A 18 4.71 17.23 -33.47
CA ILE A 18 4.16 17.90 -32.28
C ILE A 18 3.92 16.90 -31.17
N ILE A 19 3.33 15.74 -31.48
CA ILE A 19 3.07 14.67 -30.51
C ILE A 19 4.41 14.17 -29.90
N VAL A 20 5.41 13.90 -30.74
CA VAL A 20 6.73 13.44 -30.27
C VAL A 20 7.38 14.49 -29.36
N LEU A 21 7.35 15.76 -29.75
CA LEU A 21 7.91 16.86 -28.94
C LEU A 21 7.17 17.02 -27.60
N PHE A 22 5.85 16.85 -27.60
CA PHE A 22 5.05 16.87 -26.37
C PHE A 22 5.49 15.75 -25.40
N PHE A 23 5.54 14.50 -25.85
CA PHE A 23 5.95 13.38 -25.01
C PHE A 23 7.42 13.49 -24.55
N ALA A 24 8.31 13.97 -25.43
CA ALA A 24 9.70 14.24 -25.05
C ALA A 24 9.78 15.33 -23.96
N GLY A 25 9.00 16.40 -24.09
CA GLY A 25 8.91 17.46 -23.09
C GLY A 25 8.38 16.96 -21.74
N VAL A 26 7.31 16.16 -21.75
CA VAL A 26 6.74 15.54 -20.55
C VAL A 26 7.78 14.64 -19.85
N PHE A 27 8.46 13.78 -20.61
CA PHE A 27 9.49 12.87 -20.09
C PHE A 27 10.65 13.65 -19.45
N ILE A 28 11.21 14.63 -20.16
CA ILE A 28 12.35 15.44 -19.69
C ILE A 28 11.93 16.22 -18.43
N ASN A 29 10.75 16.87 -18.46
CA ASN A 29 10.24 17.59 -17.30
C ASN A 29 10.09 16.66 -16.08
N ASN A 30 9.53 15.46 -16.26
CA ASN A 30 9.38 14.50 -15.17
C ASN A 30 10.74 14.14 -14.55
N LYS A 31 11.75 13.85 -15.35
CA LYS A 31 13.11 13.54 -14.86
C LYS A 31 13.72 14.70 -14.07
N ILE A 32 13.56 15.93 -14.56
CA ILE A 32 14.06 17.12 -13.87
C ILE A 32 13.33 17.31 -12.52
N GLN A 33 12.00 17.17 -12.52
CA GLN A 33 11.21 17.35 -11.31
C GLN A 33 11.51 16.26 -10.26
N LEU A 34 11.59 14.99 -10.65
CA LEU A 34 11.96 13.91 -9.73
C LEU A 34 13.31 14.20 -9.05
N SER A 35 14.33 14.63 -9.81
CA SER A 35 15.64 14.98 -9.23
C SER A 35 15.61 16.19 -8.30
N ARG A 36 14.69 17.13 -8.52
CA ARG A 36 14.51 18.30 -7.63
C ARG A 36 13.74 17.95 -6.38
N GLU A 37 12.70 17.15 -6.51
CA GLU A 37 11.82 16.72 -5.44
C GLU A 37 12.55 15.78 -4.48
N GLU A 38 13.37 14.86 -4.99
CA GLU A 38 14.19 13.96 -4.18
C GLU A 38 15.06 14.72 -3.16
N LYS A 39 15.59 15.89 -3.54
CA LYS A 39 16.38 16.74 -2.64
C LYS A 39 15.56 17.45 -1.55
N LYS A 40 14.23 17.45 -1.69
CA LYS A 40 13.30 18.06 -0.73
C LYS A 40 12.67 17.02 0.21
N ILE A 41 12.78 15.73 -0.13
CA ILE A 41 12.28 14.66 0.73
C ILE A 41 13.13 14.65 2.01
N ALA A 42 12.49 14.94 3.14
CA ALA A 42 13.11 14.86 4.44
C ALA A 42 13.12 13.40 4.94
N SER A 43 14.18 13.00 5.63
CA SER A 43 14.23 11.70 6.30
C SER A 43 13.24 11.64 7.46
N TYR A 44 12.63 10.47 7.64
CA TYR A 44 11.77 10.13 8.77
C TYR A 44 11.91 8.62 9.04
N GLY A 45 11.51 8.18 10.24
CA GLY A 45 11.69 6.78 10.63
C GLY A 45 13.14 6.39 10.86
N GLU A 46 13.38 5.10 10.87
CA GLU A 46 14.68 4.46 11.03
C GLU A 46 14.86 3.40 9.95
N THR A 47 16.08 3.06 9.61
CA THR A 47 16.35 2.02 8.60
C THR A 47 17.00 0.81 9.20
N VAL A 48 16.67 -0.37 8.68
CA VAL A 48 17.31 -1.63 8.99
C VAL A 48 17.68 -2.35 7.70
N ALA A 49 18.90 -2.89 7.64
CA ALA A 49 19.35 -3.64 6.47
C ALA A 49 18.67 -5.04 6.44
N ILE A 50 18.00 -5.35 5.36
CA ILE A 50 17.39 -6.64 5.06
C ILE A 50 18.00 -7.13 3.75
N ASP A 51 18.72 -8.23 3.77
CA ASP A 51 19.41 -8.80 2.60
C ASP A 51 20.32 -7.81 1.82
N GLY A 52 20.89 -6.83 2.53
CA GLY A 52 21.80 -5.83 1.96
C GLY A 52 21.14 -4.54 1.45
N GLU A 53 19.82 -4.46 1.46
CA GLU A 53 19.02 -3.26 1.15
C GLU A 53 18.39 -2.69 2.42
N ASN A 54 18.08 -1.40 2.48
CA ASN A 54 17.53 -0.75 3.67
C ASN A 54 16.01 -0.70 3.63
N MET A 55 15.37 -1.21 4.67
CA MET A 55 13.94 -1.07 4.89
C MET A 55 13.65 -0.03 5.97
N ASN A 56 12.77 0.91 5.67
CA ASN A 56 12.38 1.98 6.58
C ASN A 56 11.22 1.55 7.47
N PHE A 57 11.25 1.93 8.74
CA PHE A 57 10.19 1.71 9.70
C PHE A 57 10.15 2.86 10.72
N GLN A 58 9.05 2.98 11.45
CA GLN A 58 8.94 3.91 12.57
C GLN A 58 8.30 3.21 13.75
N ILE A 59 8.89 3.41 14.94
CA ILE A 59 8.30 2.98 16.21
C ILE A 59 7.79 4.22 16.94
N SER A 60 6.55 4.16 17.42
CA SER A 60 5.89 5.23 18.18
C SER A 60 5.15 4.64 19.38
N GLY A 61 4.97 5.44 20.44
CA GLY A 61 4.32 5.01 21.66
C GLY A 61 5.16 4.07 22.53
N THR A 62 4.72 3.86 23.77
CA THR A 62 5.42 3.08 24.80
C THR A 62 4.54 2.03 25.48
N GLY A 63 3.37 1.71 24.90
CA GLY A 63 2.46 0.72 25.41
C GLY A 63 3.09 -0.68 25.48
N GLU A 64 2.59 -1.52 26.36
CA GLU A 64 3.08 -2.90 26.55
C GLU A 64 2.76 -3.79 25.35
N LYS A 65 1.54 -3.64 24.77
CA LYS A 65 1.12 -4.38 23.57
C LYS A 65 1.62 -3.68 22.33
N THR A 66 2.11 -4.44 21.36
CA THR A 66 2.63 -3.91 20.07
C THR A 66 1.60 -4.09 18.96
N ILE A 67 1.41 -3.05 18.14
CA ILE A 67 0.66 -3.10 16.87
C ILE A 67 1.65 -2.87 15.72
N VAL A 68 1.65 -3.79 14.75
CA VAL A 68 2.40 -3.68 13.49
C VAL A 68 1.45 -3.20 12.40
N LEU A 69 1.73 -2.04 11.80
CA LEU A 69 0.97 -1.46 10.69
C LEU A 69 1.61 -1.79 9.35
N LEU A 70 0.84 -2.38 8.45
CA LEU A 70 1.27 -2.77 7.11
C LEU A 70 0.37 -2.14 6.03
N PRO A 71 0.96 -1.62 4.94
CA PRO A 71 0.25 -0.83 3.95
C PRO A 71 -0.58 -1.64 2.96
N GLY A 72 -1.43 -0.93 2.23
CA GLY A 72 -2.02 -1.39 0.97
C GLY A 72 -1.03 -1.35 -0.19
N TYR A 73 -1.33 -2.06 -1.27
CA TYR A 73 -0.56 -2.02 -2.52
C TYR A 73 -0.48 -0.58 -3.05
N MET A 74 0.71 -0.17 -3.49
CA MET A 74 1.01 1.17 -4.02
C MET A 74 0.82 2.34 -3.04
N THR A 75 0.72 2.10 -1.73
CA THR A 75 0.76 3.17 -0.74
C THR A 75 2.11 3.88 -0.81
N ALA A 76 2.12 5.15 -1.18
CA ALA A 76 3.35 5.87 -1.53
C ALA A 76 4.36 5.99 -0.38
N ALA A 77 3.87 6.24 0.84
CA ALA A 77 4.66 6.43 2.05
C ALA A 77 3.86 5.96 3.27
N PRO A 78 3.92 4.67 3.62
CA PRO A 78 3.11 4.05 4.66
C PRO A 78 3.12 4.76 6.01
N ILE A 79 4.27 5.22 6.48
CA ILE A 79 4.39 5.93 7.76
C ILE A 79 3.61 7.26 7.74
N ILE A 80 3.62 7.97 6.61
CA ILE A 80 2.84 9.20 6.45
C ILE A 80 1.36 8.88 6.24
N ASP A 81 1.07 7.82 5.49
CA ASP A 81 -0.28 7.35 5.20
C ASP A 81 -1.06 6.99 6.47
N PHE A 82 -0.40 6.30 7.39
CA PHE A 82 -0.97 5.94 8.69
C PHE A 82 -0.79 7.01 9.78
N LYS A 83 -0.28 8.20 9.47
CA LYS A 83 0.09 9.20 10.48
C LYS A 83 -1.02 9.50 11.49
N GLN A 84 -2.25 9.65 11.04
CA GLN A 84 -3.39 9.91 11.93
C GLN A 84 -3.69 8.69 12.81
N LEU A 85 -3.72 7.49 12.24
CA LEU A 85 -3.97 6.26 12.97
C LEU A 85 -2.84 5.95 13.97
N ILE A 86 -1.58 6.19 13.60
CA ILE A 86 -0.44 6.08 14.52
C ILE A 86 -0.65 6.99 15.72
N SER A 87 -1.02 8.25 15.51
CA SER A 87 -1.22 9.23 16.59
C SER A 87 -2.33 8.84 17.60
N GLU A 88 -3.34 8.10 17.14
CA GLU A 88 -4.39 7.58 18.03
C GLU A 88 -3.93 6.31 18.76
N LEU A 89 -3.30 5.38 18.05
CA LEU A 89 -2.87 4.10 18.62
C LEU A 89 -1.69 4.26 19.60
N GLU A 90 -0.74 5.16 19.33
CA GLU A 90 0.46 5.34 20.15
C GLU A 90 0.17 5.80 21.59
N GLN A 91 -1.06 6.28 21.86
CA GLN A 91 -1.48 6.64 23.20
C GLN A 91 -1.55 5.43 24.15
N ASN A 92 -1.82 4.23 23.62
CA ASN A 92 -2.03 3.02 24.41
C ASN A 92 -1.12 1.85 23.99
N TYR A 93 -0.54 1.91 22.80
CA TYR A 93 0.23 0.83 22.20
C TYR A 93 1.64 1.28 21.83
N ARG A 94 2.54 0.34 21.72
CA ARG A 94 3.75 0.49 20.93
C ARG A 94 3.39 0.19 19.48
N VAL A 95 3.50 1.17 18.60
CA VAL A 95 3.12 1.06 17.19
C VAL A 95 4.37 1.00 16.33
N ILE A 96 4.50 0.00 15.48
CA ILE A 96 5.52 -0.05 14.44
C ILE A 96 4.85 -0.01 13.06
N ALA A 97 5.15 1.01 12.26
CA ALA A 97 4.76 1.10 10.87
C ALA A 97 5.96 0.75 9.98
N ILE A 98 5.78 -0.17 9.05
CA ILE A 98 6.84 -0.66 8.16
C ILE A 98 6.56 -0.18 6.74
N GLU A 99 7.59 0.29 6.06
CA GLU A 99 7.58 0.61 4.64
C GLU A 99 8.28 -0.53 3.88
N PRO A 100 7.55 -1.46 3.25
CA PRO A 100 8.17 -2.52 2.45
C PRO A 100 9.08 -1.98 1.35
N PHE A 101 9.93 -2.80 0.75
CA PHE A 101 10.78 -2.37 -0.37
C PHE A 101 9.97 -1.72 -1.50
N GLY A 102 10.47 -0.58 -2.00
CA GLY A 102 9.80 0.24 -3.02
C GLY A 102 8.75 1.20 -2.48
N TYR A 103 8.52 1.23 -1.17
CA TYR A 103 7.59 2.13 -0.49
C TYR A 103 8.33 3.16 0.38
N GLY A 104 7.78 4.36 0.52
CA GLY A 104 8.30 5.41 1.40
C GLY A 104 9.78 5.71 1.16
N LEU A 105 10.57 5.58 2.21
CA LEU A 105 12.02 5.76 2.19
C LEU A 105 12.80 4.44 2.12
N SER A 106 12.13 3.30 2.02
CA SER A 106 12.80 2.03 1.78
C SER A 106 13.48 1.99 0.42
N ASP A 107 14.57 1.23 0.33
CA ASP A 107 15.23 0.97 -0.94
C ASP A 107 14.28 0.25 -1.92
N ASP A 108 14.55 0.35 -3.21
CA ASP A 108 13.89 -0.46 -4.23
C ASP A 108 14.58 -1.83 -4.30
N THR A 109 13.90 -2.86 -4.82
CA THR A 109 14.48 -4.18 -4.98
C THR A 109 14.09 -4.85 -6.28
N ASP A 110 15.00 -5.69 -6.79
CA ASP A 110 14.75 -6.57 -7.93
C ASP A 110 14.26 -7.96 -7.50
N LYS A 111 14.15 -8.24 -6.19
CA LYS A 111 13.65 -9.52 -5.68
C LYS A 111 12.23 -9.77 -6.15
N GLU A 112 11.93 -11.04 -6.35
CA GLU A 112 10.56 -11.49 -6.58
C GLU A 112 9.64 -11.04 -5.43
N ARG A 113 8.50 -10.44 -5.78
CA ARG A 113 7.50 -9.97 -4.81
C ARG A 113 6.45 -11.04 -4.54
N SER A 114 6.91 -12.27 -4.34
CA SER A 114 6.06 -13.35 -3.85
C SER A 114 5.60 -13.07 -2.42
N VAL A 115 4.44 -13.63 -2.04
CA VAL A 115 3.90 -13.46 -0.68
C VAL A 115 4.88 -13.97 0.37
N GLU A 116 5.64 -15.02 0.06
CA GLU A 116 6.68 -15.58 0.94
C GLU A 116 7.82 -14.58 1.19
N ASN A 117 8.37 -13.97 0.12
CA ASN A 117 9.46 -13.01 0.25
C ASN A 117 9.02 -11.75 1.00
N ILE A 118 7.83 -11.21 0.67
CA ILE A 118 7.29 -10.03 1.34
C ILE A 118 7.12 -10.29 2.85
N THR A 119 6.57 -11.45 3.20
CA THR A 119 6.32 -11.80 4.61
C THR A 119 7.62 -12.07 5.38
N ASP A 120 8.63 -12.68 4.75
CA ASP A 120 9.93 -12.92 5.36
C ASP A 120 10.69 -11.62 5.64
N GLU A 121 10.67 -10.70 4.70
CA GLU A 121 11.28 -9.38 4.84
C GLU A 121 10.66 -8.58 6.01
N ILE A 122 9.33 -8.57 6.11
CA ILE A 122 8.61 -7.93 7.22
C ILE A 122 8.98 -8.60 8.56
N HIS A 123 9.00 -9.94 8.60
CA HIS A 123 9.38 -10.69 9.79
C HIS A 123 10.81 -10.37 10.22
N GLU A 124 11.75 -10.28 9.27
CA GLU A 124 13.14 -9.96 9.59
C GLU A 124 13.30 -8.57 10.22
N VAL A 125 12.51 -7.58 9.77
CA VAL A 125 12.46 -6.27 10.45
C VAL A 125 12.06 -6.45 11.90
N LEU A 126 10.97 -7.16 12.19
CA LEU A 126 10.47 -7.35 13.54
C LEU A 126 11.46 -8.10 14.43
N VAL A 127 12.11 -9.14 13.90
CA VAL A 127 13.16 -9.89 14.60
C VAL A 127 14.34 -8.99 14.96
N LYS A 128 14.83 -8.17 14.02
CA LYS A 128 15.93 -7.24 14.25
C LYS A 128 15.59 -6.13 15.25
N GLN A 129 14.29 -5.76 15.37
CA GLN A 129 13.79 -4.83 16.37
C GLN A 129 13.46 -5.51 17.71
N GLY A 130 13.68 -6.83 17.84
CA GLY A 130 13.40 -7.58 19.06
C GLY A 130 11.91 -7.71 19.39
N ILE A 131 11.03 -7.53 18.41
CA ILE A 131 9.57 -7.60 18.55
C ILE A 131 9.15 -9.06 18.35
N LYS A 132 8.60 -9.69 19.40
CA LYS A 132 8.29 -11.12 19.43
C LYS A 132 6.80 -11.44 19.40
N LYS A 133 5.97 -10.50 19.89
CA LYS A 133 4.52 -10.66 20.01
C LYS A 133 3.85 -9.35 19.60
N TYR A 134 2.85 -9.44 18.77
CA TYR A 134 2.17 -8.24 18.26
C TYR A 134 0.79 -8.55 17.66
N THR A 135 -0.05 -7.55 17.64
CA THR A 135 -1.23 -7.51 16.77
C THR A 135 -0.78 -7.00 15.40
N MET A 136 -1.10 -7.74 14.34
CA MET A 136 -0.90 -7.28 12.98
C MET A 136 -2.13 -6.51 12.51
N MET A 137 -1.96 -5.27 12.06
CA MET A 137 -3.02 -4.44 11.49
C MET A 137 -2.64 -4.06 10.06
N GLY A 138 -3.49 -4.40 9.11
CA GLY A 138 -3.15 -4.27 7.70
C GLY A 138 -4.24 -3.68 6.82
N HIS A 139 -3.85 -2.79 5.91
CA HIS A 139 -4.73 -2.20 4.91
C HIS A 139 -4.72 -3.00 3.60
N SER A 140 -5.90 -3.15 2.98
CA SER A 140 -6.02 -3.66 1.61
C SER A 140 -5.27 -5.00 1.40
N ILE A 141 -4.31 -5.07 0.47
CA ILE A 141 -3.55 -6.27 0.09
C ILE A 141 -2.89 -7.00 1.27
N THR A 142 -2.63 -6.30 2.38
CA THR A 142 -2.05 -6.93 3.58
C THR A 142 -2.95 -8.04 4.14
N GLY A 143 -4.26 -8.03 3.88
CA GLY A 143 -5.13 -9.15 4.23
C GLY A 143 -4.70 -10.46 3.58
N VAL A 144 -4.25 -10.42 2.33
CA VAL A 144 -3.70 -11.59 1.62
C VAL A 144 -2.35 -11.99 2.21
N TYR A 145 -1.46 -11.03 2.47
CA TYR A 145 -0.13 -11.30 3.02
C TYR A 145 -0.19 -11.84 4.46
N SER A 146 -1.16 -11.37 5.25
CA SER A 146 -1.35 -11.82 6.62
C SER A 146 -1.65 -13.32 6.72
N LEU A 147 -2.30 -13.91 5.73
CA LEU A 147 -2.60 -15.34 5.71
C LEU A 147 -1.32 -16.18 5.66
N GLU A 148 -0.40 -15.91 4.75
CA GLU A 148 0.90 -16.60 4.68
C GLU A 148 1.76 -16.28 5.89
N TYR A 149 1.78 -15.00 6.32
CA TYR A 149 2.54 -14.57 7.48
C TYR A 149 2.14 -15.33 8.75
N ILE A 150 0.85 -15.38 9.07
CA ILE A 150 0.32 -16.04 10.27
C ILE A 150 0.49 -17.56 10.20
N LYS A 151 0.33 -18.17 9.01
CA LYS A 151 0.61 -19.58 8.79
C LYS A 151 2.08 -19.90 9.10
N LYS A 152 3.01 -19.04 8.72
CA LYS A 152 4.45 -19.21 8.89
C LYS A 152 4.93 -18.91 10.31
N TYR A 153 4.35 -17.87 10.94
CA TYR A 153 4.74 -17.37 12.26
C TYR A 153 3.55 -17.36 13.26
N PRO A 154 2.86 -18.50 13.46
CA PRO A 154 1.58 -18.52 14.21
C PRO A 154 1.71 -18.19 15.70
N ASN A 155 2.92 -18.25 16.23
CA ASN A 155 3.16 -17.98 17.66
C ASN A 155 3.54 -16.53 17.93
N GLU A 156 3.65 -15.67 16.93
CA GLU A 156 4.08 -14.28 17.07
C GLU A 156 2.90 -13.32 16.96
N VAL A 157 1.91 -13.63 16.12
CA VAL A 157 0.72 -12.80 15.90
C VAL A 157 -0.34 -13.13 16.92
N GLU A 158 -0.69 -12.16 17.77
CA GLU A 158 -1.69 -12.29 18.84
C GLU A 158 -3.11 -11.97 18.36
N ALA A 159 -3.24 -11.13 17.32
CA ALA A 159 -4.50 -10.83 16.64
C ALA A 159 -4.22 -10.30 15.24
N PHE A 160 -5.18 -10.42 14.34
CA PHE A 160 -5.18 -9.74 13.05
C PHE A 160 -6.33 -8.74 12.97
N ILE A 161 -6.03 -7.53 12.48
CA ILE A 161 -7.02 -6.47 12.24
C ILE A 161 -6.89 -5.99 10.80
N GLY A 162 -7.92 -6.23 9.99
CA GLY A 162 -7.96 -5.80 8.60
C GLY A 162 -8.67 -4.45 8.44
N ILE A 163 -7.99 -3.48 7.82
CA ILE A 163 -8.58 -2.20 7.44
C ILE A 163 -8.98 -2.30 5.96
N ASP A 164 -10.24 -2.55 5.71
CA ASP A 164 -10.83 -2.78 4.39
C ASP A 164 -9.94 -3.70 3.53
N SER A 165 -9.48 -4.79 4.16
CA SER A 165 -8.39 -5.61 3.65
C SER A 165 -8.89 -6.64 2.62
N SER A 166 -8.05 -6.88 1.63
CA SER A 166 -8.28 -7.86 0.57
C SER A 166 -8.28 -9.29 1.09
N LEU A 167 -9.10 -10.14 0.47
CA LEU A 167 -9.09 -11.58 0.69
C LEU A 167 -8.94 -12.31 -0.65
N PRO A 168 -8.31 -13.49 -0.69
CA PRO A 168 -8.09 -14.23 -1.92
C PRO A 168 -9.39 -14.52 -2.70
N SER A 169 -10.51 -14.66 -2.00
CA SER A 169 -11.82 -14.94 -2.58
C SER A 169 -12.55 -13.72 -3.16
N GLN A 170 -11.97 -12.51 -3.12
CA GLN A 170 -12.63 -11.30 -3.60
C GLN A 170 -12.74 -11.21 -5.13
N GLY A 171 -11.87 -11.91 -5.88
CA GLY A 171 -11.74 -11.78 -7.34
C GLY A 171 -10.90 -10.57 -7.75
N GLY A 172 -10.74 -10.35 -9.07
CA GLY A 172 -10.08 -9.17 -9.65
C GLY A 172 -8.55 -9.13 -9.54
N ALA A 173 -7.91 -10.16 -9.00
CA ALA A 173 -6.44 -10.23 -8.90
C ALA A 173 -5.73 -10.35 -10.26
N ASP A 174 -6.47 -10.76 -11.30
CA ASP A 174 -6.06 -10.87 -12.70
C ASP A 174 -6.16 -9.55 -13.48
N ASP A 175 -6.87 -8.56 -12.95
CA ASP A 175 -6.97 -7.21 -13.51
C ASP A 175 -5.67 -6.42 -13.27
N ASN A 176 -4.59 -6.90 -13.89
CA ASN A 176 -3.26 -6.34 -13.66
C ASN A 176 -3.00 -5.07 -14.48
N ILE A 177 -3.09 -3.93 -13.81
CA ILE A 177 -2.79 -2.61 -14.39
C ILE A 177 -1.33 -2.17 -14.20
N ALA A 178 -0.48 -2.98 -13.56
CA ALA A 178 0.89 -2.61 -13.22
C ALA A 178 1.70 -2.17 -14.45
N GLY A 179 1.55 -2.86 -15.59
CA GLY A 179 2.23 -2.48 -16.84
C GLY A 179 1.80 -1.10 -17.37
N ALA A 180 0.52 -0.76 -17.27
CA ALA A 180 0.01 0.56 -17.68
C ALA A 180 0.55 1.65 -16.74
N ILE A 181 0.56 1.41 -15.43
CA ILE A 181 1.11 2.34 -14.44
C ILE A 181 2.61 2.53 -14.65
N GLU A 182 3.35 1.46 -14.91
CA GLU A 182 4.78 1.51 -15.23
C GLU A 182 5.05 2.44 -16.43
N LEU A 183 4.27 2.28 -17.50
CA LEU A 183 4.38 3.12 -18.70
C LEU A 183 4.05 4.59 -18.40
N LEU A 184 2.95 4.86 -17.66
CA LEU A 184 2.55 6.21 -17.28
C LEU A 184 3.60 6.88 -16.37
N SER A 185 4.16 6.15 -15.41
CA SER A 185 5.21 6.65 -14.52
C SER A 185 6.49 6.95 -15.29
N LYS A 186 7.02 5.99 -16.08
CA LYS A 186 8.26 6.14 -16.84
C LYS A 186 8.18 7.23 -17.90
N SER A 187 7.04 7.40 -18.56
CA SER A 187 6.82 8.46 -19.54
C SER A 187 6.65 9.85 -18.93
N GLY A 188 6.35 9.94 -17.63
CA GLY A 188 5.98 11.17 -16.93
C GLY A 188 4.51 11.57 -17.08
N LEU A 189 3.71 10.79 -17.79
CA LEU A 189 2.27 11.06 -17.92
C LEU A 189 1.54 10.92 -16.59
N TYR A 190 1.97 10.03 -15.71
CA TYR A 190 1.37 9.91 -14.36
C TYR A 190 1.41 11.24 -13.60
N ARG A 191 2.54 11.98 -13.67
CA ARG A 191 2.66 13.33 -13.09
C ARG A 191 1.68 14.33 -13.73
N VAL A 192 1.50 14.27 -15.04
CA VAL A 192 0.55 15.15 -15.74
C VAL A 192 -0.88 14.86 -15.24
N LEU A 193 -1.26 13.61 -15.22
CA LEU A 193 -2.60 13.17 -14.77
C LEU A 193 -2.84 13.51 -13.29
N SER A 194 -1.88 13.24 -12.41
CA SER A 194 -1.99 13.53 -10.99
C SER A 194 -2.03 15.03 -10.67
N ASN A 195 -1.42 15.88 -11.50
CA ASN A 195 -1.56 17.34 -11.38
C ASN A 195 -2.94 17.83 -11.87
N MET A 196 -3.60 17.10 -12.77
CA MET A 196 -4.97 17.42 -13.22
C MET A 196 -6.01 16.89 -12.24
N ASN A 197 -5.73 15.78 -11.57
CA ASN A 197 -6.59 15.18 -10.55
C ASN A 197 -5.72 14.68 -9.37
N THR A 198 -5.62 15.48 -8.32
CA THR A 198 -4.80 15.18 -7.13
C THR A 198 -5.33 14.02 -6.31
N ASP A 199 -6.63 13.68 -6.45
CA ASP A 199 -7.25 12.56 -5.74
C ASP A 199 -6.65 11.20 -6.14
N MET A 200 -6.00 11.14 -7.31
CA MET A 200 -5.23 9.96 -7.73
C MET A 200 -4.10 9.59 -6.77
N LEU A 201 -3.55 10.56 -6.06
CA LEU A 201 -2.42 10.33 -5.14
C LEU A 201 -2.86 9.86 -3.75
N LYS A 202 -4.17 9.92 -3.44
CA LYS A 202 -4.71 9.53 -2.13
C LYS A 202 -3.94 10.14 -0.95
N ILE A 203 -3.61 11.43 -1.05
CA ILE A 203 -2.85 12.14 -0.02
C ILE A 203 -3.69 12.24 1.26
N PRO A 204 -3.19 11.74 2.42
CA PRO A 204 -3.90 11.90 3.70
C PRO A 204 -3.90 13.37 4.15
N ASP A 205 -4.85 13.75 5.01
CA ASP A 205 -4.86 15.08 5.64
C ASP A 205 -3.87 15.14 6.81
N VAL A 206 -2.62 15.45 6.49
CA VAL A 206 -1.48 15.46 7.44
C VAL A 206 -0.77 16.81 7.53
N GLY A 207 -1.41 17.86 7.01
CA GLY A 207 -0.85 19.19 6.88
C GLY A 207 0.12 19.35 5.70
N ASP A 208 0.26 20.58 5.22
CA ASP A 208 0.89 20.92 3.93
C ASP A 208 2.27 20.30 3.72
N LYS A 209 3.14 20.35 4.73
CA LYS A 209 4.52 19.85 4.62
C LYS A 209 4.59 18.35 4.38
N LEU A 210 3.82 17.56 5.13
CA LEU A 210 3.80 16.10 4.95
C LEU A 210 3.02 15.70 3.71
N ALA A 211 1.96 16.43 3.36
CA ALA A 211 1.20 16.24 2.13
C ALA A 211 2.09 16.46 0.89
N GLU A 212 2.93 17.51 0.89
CA GLU A 212 3.90 17.75 -0.19
C GLU A 212 4.94 16.62 -0.27
N GLN A 213 5.47 16.17 0.86
CA GLN A 213 6.42 15.05 0.91
C GLN A 213 5.79 13.74 0.43
N TYR A 214 4.55 13.45 0.84
CA TYR A 214 3.79 12.30 0.35
C TYR A 214 3.63 12.35 -1.17
N LYS A 215 3.29 13.52 -1.74
CA LYS A 215 3.23 13.72 -3.19
C LYS A 215 4.56 13.40 -3.88
N TYR A 216 5.68 13.86 -3.33
CA TYR A 216 7.00 13.56 -3.93
C TYR A 216 7.32 12.08 -3.90
N LEU A 217 7.04 11.41 -2.77
CA LEU A 217 7.21 9.96 -2.64
C LEU A 217 6.26 9.18 -3.56
N SER A 218 5.01 9.65 -3.73
CA SER A 218 4.08 9.04 -4.70
C SER A 218 4.64 9.06 -6.12
N LEU A 219 5.15 10.21 -6.56
CA LEU A 219 5.72 10.35 -7.90
C LEU A 219 7.05 9.62 -8.09
N LYS A 220 7.81 9.41 -7.02
CA LYS A 220 9.06 8.64 -7.01
C LYS A 220 8.78 7.13 -7.06
N ASN A 221 7.88 6.65 -6.19
CA ASN A 221 7.74 5.21 -5.90
C ASN A 221 6.70 4.49 -6.78
N ILE A 222 5.76 5.22 -7.42
CA ILE A 222 4.66 4.62 -8.20
C ILE A 222 5.13 3.66 -9.32
N GLY A 223 6.33 3.80 -9.79
CA GLY A 223 6.92 2.94 -10.83
C GLY A 223 8.18 2.24 -10.36
N SER A 224 8.37 2.07 -9.04
CA SER A 224 9.50 1.31 -8.51
C SER A 224 9.46 -0.15 -8.99
N LYS A 225 10.62 -0.80 -9.06
CA LYS A 225 10.69 -2.21 -9.48
C LYS A 225 9.91 -3.11 -8.53
N ALA A 226 10.04 -2.87 -7.22
CA ALA A 226 9.33 -3.61 -6.19
C ALA A 226 7.82 -3.50 -6.38
N THR A 227 7.24 -2.30 -6.45
CA THR A 227 5.79 -2.14 -6.61
C THR A 227 5.27 -2.71 -7.93
N MET A 228 6.04 -2.59 -9.02
CA MET A 228 5.65 -3.17 -10.30
C MET A 228 5.73 -4.70 -10.29
N ASN A 229 6.74 -5.28 -9.67
CA ASN A 229 6.87 -6.74 -9.53
C ASN A 229 5.79 -7.28 -8.58
N GLU A 230 5.45 -6.57 -7.51
CA GLU A 230 4.34 -6.93 -6.62
C GLU A 230 3.01 -6.99 -7.38
N GLY A 231 2.70 -5.98 -8.19
CA GLY A 231 1.51 -6.02 -9.05
C GLY A 231 1.51 -7.21 -10.02
N LYS A 232 2.65 -7.54 -10.63
CA LYS A 232 2.78 -8.69 -11.54
C LYS A 232 2.61 -10.03 -10.80
N SER A 233 3.00 -10.10 -9.54
CA SER A 233 2.87 -11.31 -8.70
C SER A 233 1.50 -11.43 -8.02
N MET A 234 0.63 -10.43 -8.14
CA MET A 234 -0.62 -10.33 -7.38
C MET A 234 -1.51 -11.58 -7.53
N LEU A 235 -1.80 -11.99 -8.78
CA LEU A 235 -2.63 -13.17 -9.03
C LEU A 235 -2.03 -14.44 -8.41
N GLU A 236 -0.71 -14.62 -8.52
CA GLU A 236 -0.03 -15.77 -7.92
C GLU A 236 -0.10 -15.73 -6.40
N ASN A 237 0.11 -14.55 -5.78
CA ASN A 237 0.01 -14.38 -4.33
C ASN A 237 -1.41 -14.66 -3.81
N PHE A 238 -2.45 -14.24 -4.53
CA PHE A 238 -3.84 -14.58 -4.21
C PHE A 238 -4.08 -16.09 -4.31
N ASN A 239 -3.62 -16.74 -5.37
CA ASN A 239 -3.78 -18.18 -5.56
C ASN A 239 -3.05 -18.99 -4.48
N LYS A 240 -1.83 -18.61 -4.10
CA LYS A 240 -1.05 -19.27 -3.06
C LYS A 240 -1.72 -19.21 -1.68
N THR A 241 -2.48 -18.15 -1.42
CA THR A 241 -3.14 -17.94 -0.12
C THR A 241 -4.61 -18.36 -0.10
N ALA A 242 -5.18 -18.77 -1.24
CA ALA A 242 -6.61 -19.05 -1.39
C ALA A 242 -7.18 -20.09 -0.42
N GLU A 243 -6.40 -21.13 -0.09
CA GLU A 243 -6.81 -22.20 0.83
C GLU A 243 -6.37 -21.97 2.28
N ILE A 244 -5.66 -20.86 2.55
CA ILE A 244 -5.17 -20.59 3.90
C ILE A 244 -6.30 -19.97 4.73
N GLN A 245 -6.45 -20.49 5.95
CA GLN A 245 -7.39 -19.98 6.95
C GLN A 245 -6.61 -19.52 8.19
N TYR A 246 -7.12 -18.52 8.87
CA TYR A 246 -6.56 -18.15 10.18
C TYR A 246 -6.74 -19.29 11.20
N PRO A 247 -5.76 -19.48 12.12
CA PRO A 247 -5.96 -20.38 13.25
C PRO A 247 -7.25 -20.03 14.02
N LYS A 248 -8.02 -21.04 14.39
CA LYS A 248 -9.30 -20.85 15.08
C LYS A 248 -9.17 -19.98 16.34
N SER A 249 -8.08 -20.15 17.07
CA SER A 249 -7.78 -19.42 18.31
C SER A 249 -7.25 -17.99 18.08
N LEU A 250 -6.95 -17.59 16.83
CA LEU A 250 -6.49 -16.24 16.54
C LEU A 250 -7.67 -15.26 16.55
N PRO A 251 -7.66 -14.22 17.38
CA PRO A 251 -8.63 -13.13 17.27
C PRO A 251 -8.50 -12.39 15.93
N VAL A 252 -9.61 -12.22 15.22
CA VAL A 252 -9.63 -11.54 13.91
C VAL A 252 -10.72 -10.47 13.87
N MET A 253 -10.34 -9.25 13.49
CA MET A 253 -11.28 -8.16 13.31
C MET A 253 -11.14 -7.56 11.92
N TYR A 254 -12.27 -7.20 11.31
CA TYR A 254 -12.30 -6.46 10.06
C TYR A 254 -13.08 -5.15 10.20
N PHE A 255 -12.50 -4.07 9.69
CA PHE A 255 -13.19 -2.84 9.36
C PHE A 255 -13.49 -2.86 7.86
N LEU A 256 -14.76 -2.78 7.48
CA LEU A 256 -15.20 -2.80 6.09
C LEU A 256 -15.77 -1.44 5.71
N ALA A 257 -15.23 -0.84 4.64
CA ALA A 257 -15.72 0.42 4.11
C ALA A 257 -17.06 0.23 3.36
N THR A 258 -18.01 1.14 3.58
CA THR A 258 -19.29 1.10 2.85
C THR A 258 -19.11 1.20 1.34
N GLU A 259 -18.19 2.04 0.86
CA GLU A 259 -17.92 2.18 -0.58
C GLU A 259 -17.37 0.89 -1.21
N SER A 260 -16.59 0.10 -0.46
CA SER A 260 -16.11 -1.21 -0.94
C SER A 260 -17.23 -2.23 -1.00
N MET A 261 -18.17 -2.18 -0.06
CA MET A 261 -19.37 -3.01 -0.10
C MET A 261 -20.29 -2.64 -1.27
N ASP A 262 -20.43 -1.36 -1.58
CA ASP A 262 -21.21 -0.89 -2.74
C ASP A 262 -20.55 -1.29 -4.07
N SER A 263 -19.22 -1.44 -4.08
CA SER A 263 -18.44 -1.84 -5.27
C SER A 263 -18.38 -3.37 -5.47
N ASN A 264 -18.56 -4.14 -4.40
CA ASN A 264 -18.51 -5.60 -4.41
C ASN A 264 -19.58 -6.20 -3.47
N ASP A 265 -20.68 -6.65 -4.04
CA ASP A 265 -21.82 -7.25 -3.31
C ASP A 265 -21.42 -8.45 -2.41
N ASN A 266 -20.28 -9.06 -2.67
CA ASN A 266 -19.76 -10.18 -1.88
C ASN A 266 -18.83 -9.73 -0.75
N TRP A 267 -18.46 -8.45 -0.64
CA TRP A 267 -17.43 -7.96 0.27
C TRP A 267 -17.67 -8.40 1.73
N LEU A 268 -18.85 -8.14 2.25
CA LEU A 268 -19.22 -8.59 3.60
C LEU A 268 -19.19 -10.11 3.75
N ARG A 269 -19.75 -10.84 2.77
CA ARG A 269 -19.86 -12.29 2.83
C ARG A 269 -18.51 -12.99 2.87
N ILE A 270 -17.54 -12.57 2.05
CA ILE A 270 -16.22 -13.21 2.04
C ILE A 270 -15.47 -13.01 3.36
N HIS A 271 -15.63 -11.86 4.02
CA HIS A 271 -15.06 -11.61 5.34
C HIS A 271 -15.76 -12.41 6.44
N GLN A 272 -17.08 -12.55 6.37
CA GLN A 272 -17.83 -13.44 7.28
C GLN A 272 -17.39 -14.90 7.12
N ASP A 273 -17.22 -15.36 5.87
CA ASP A 273 -16.76 -16.72 5.58
C ASP A 273 -15.33 -16.97 6.11
N MET A 274 -14.44 -15.96 6.04
CA MET A 274 -13.07 -16.07 6.54
C MET A 274 -13.02 -16.26 8.05
N VAL A 275 -13.92 -15.63 8.81
CA VAL A 275 -13.89 -15.68 10.28
C VAL A 275 -14.94 -16.61 10.90
N LYS A 276 -15.72 -17.33 10.09
CA LYS A 276 -16.84 -18.16 10.57
C LYS A 276 -16.45 -19.22 11.59
N ASN A 277 -15.19 -19.66 11.59
CA ASN A 277 -14.67 -20.67 12.50
C ASN A 277 -13.79 -20.07 13.61
N SER A 278 -13.61 -18.74 13.66
CA SER A 278 -12.80 -18.09 14.71
C SER A 278 -13.50 -18.10 16.06
N ASP A 279 -12.73 -18.36 17.11
CA ASP A 279 -13.25 -18.34 18.50
C ASP A 279 -13.54 -16.89 18.98
N LYS A 280 -12.81 -15.88 18.45
CA LYS A 280 -13.03 -14.44 18.68
C LYS A 280 -12.91 -13.68 17.36
N SER A 281 -14.01 -13.15 16.88
CA SER A 281 -14.00 -12.31 15.66
C SER A 281 -14.99 -11.15 15.74
N ALA A 282 -14.72 -10.10 15.00
CA ALA A 282 -15.61 -8.96 14.84
C ALA A 282 -15.53 -8.42 13.40
N ILE A 283 -16.65 -7.95 12.88
CA ILE A 283 -16.73 -7.20 11.64
C ILE A 283 -17.46 -5.89 11.93
N GLN A 284 -16.80 -4.78 11.65
CA GLN A 284 -17.33 -3.43 11.81
C GLN A 284 -17.49 -2.78 10.44
N ILE A 285 -18.71 -2.40 10.08
CA ILE A 285 -18.99 -1.66 8.86
C ILE A 285 -18.83 -0.17 9.18
N ILE A 286 -17.91 0.49 8.50
CA ILE A 286 -17.56 1.89 8.72
C ILE A 286 -17.95 2.72 7.48
N GLU A 287 -18.68 3.80 7.70
CA GLU A 287 -19.04 4.73 6.63
C GLU A 287 -17.78 5.43 6.09
N GLY A 288 -17.48 5.22 4.83
CA GLY A 288 -16.32 5.82 4.17
C GLY A 288 -15.81 5.02 2.99
N GLY A 289 -14.72 5.53 2.41
CA GLY A 289 -13.99 4.90 1.31
C GLY A 289 -12.90 3.94 1.79
N HIS A 290 -12.24 3.31 0.82
CA HIS A 290 -11.21 2.29 1.04
C HIS A 290 -10.10 2.68 2.02
N TYR A 291 -9.75 3.97 2.12
CA TYR A 291 -8.72 4.50 3.04
C TYR A 291 -9.35 4.97 4.36
N LEU A 292 -10.01 4.06 5.10
CA LEU A 292 -10.67 4.37 6.38
C LEU A 292 -9.74 5.04 7.39
N HIS A 293 -8.46 4.67 7.40
CA HIS A 293 -7.45 5.24 8.28
C HIS A 293 -7.09 6.72 7.98
N HIS A 294 -7.54 7.28 6.84
CA HIS A 294 -7.41 8.72 6.57
C HIS A 294 -8.48 9.57 7.25
N THR A 295 -9.66 9.00 7.49
CA THR A 295 -10.83 9.79 7.92
C THR A 295 -11.46 9.29 9.24
N LYS A 296 -11.16 8.05 9.64
CA LYS A 296 -11.78 7.36 10.77
C LYS A 296 -10.76 6.85 11.80
N SER A 297 -9.54 7.39 11.81
CA SER A 297 -8.43 6.92 12.64
C SER A 297 -8.80 6.76 14.11
N LYS A 298 -9.50 7.74 14.68
CA LYS A 298 -9.94 7.69 16.07
C LYS A 298 -10.94 6.56 16.32
N GLU A 299 -11.95 6.41 15.48
CA GLU A 299 -12.95 5.34 15.58
C GLU A 299 -12.29 3.96 15.44
N LEU A 300 -11.36 3.80 14.47
CA LEU A 300 -10.61 2.56 14.29
C LEU A 300 -9.77 2.22 15.55
N ALA A 301 -9.13 3.22 16.15
CA ALA A 301 -8.31 3.02 17.35
C ALA A 301 -9.17 2.64 18.58
N GLU A 302 -10.32 3.29 18.79
CA GLU A 302 -11.25 2.98 19.88
C GLU A 302 -11.82 1.56 19.76
N LEU A 303 -12.27 1.18 18.57
CA LEU A 303 -12.79 -0.17 18.30
C LEU A 303 -11.69 -1.24 18.41
N THR A 304 -10.46 -0.93 17.97
CA THR A 304 -9.29 -1.79 18.15
C THR A 304 -9.01 -2.04 19.62
N ALA A 305 -9.01 -0.99 20.44
CA ALA A 305 -8.78 -1.12 21.88
C ALA A 305 -9.83 -2.02 22.53
N SER A 306 -11.11 -1.77 22.25
CA SER A 306 -12.22 -2.60 22.77
C SER A 306 -12.12 -4.07 22.33
N PHE A 307 -11.62 -4.35 21.13
CA PHE A 307 -11.47 -5.71 20.64
C PHE A 307 -10.29 -6.44 21.28
N LEU A 308 -9.19 -5.73 21.59
CA LEU A 308 -7.96 -6.32 22.16
C LEU A 308 -7.96 -6.44 23.69
N GLU A 309 -8.97 -5.91 24.38
CA GLU A 309 -9.27 -6.19 25.78
C GLU A 309 -9.79 -7.64 25.96
#